data_8662f9b67d7b38cabb29992a8ca735c9
#
_entry.id   8662f9b67d7b38cabb29992a8ca735c9
#
_cell.length_a   1.000
_cell.length_b   1.000
_cell.length_c   1.000
_cell.angle_alpha   90.00
_cell.angle_beta   90.00
_cell.angle_gamma   90.00
#
_symmetry.space_group_name_H-M   'P 1'
#
loop_
_entity.id
_entity.type
_entity.pdbx_description
1 polymer ?
#
loop_
_entity_poly.entity_id
_entity_poly.type
_entity_poly.pdbx_seq_one_letter_code
_entity_poly.pdbx_strand_id
1 'polypeptide(L)'
;MKKIVFLFFLVLLGGYVLLLAKPELYFDKSVDYGIFTLRARGELPASPEGVLNSAGDRISGSDIYTPGQRFELILTSGPWEYRLFTPFLKGGFFRVNPYNAAVFLAPGADFAGDKAVTASGYLRSLSGVVTAAAAWVMTLRKVMPLTYLTMGDWELRGYAELLSGGTGEFNPADACAGGDRPGLEDYRDGLLLDRLLKEENLVYNDLLLRGASKEDAERRFRRNYCGG
;
A
#
# COMPACT_ATOMS: atom_id res chain seq x y z
N MET A 1 -13.67 -36.59 -23.72
CA MET A 1 -14.08 -35.80 -22.55
C MET A 1 -12.90 -35.13 -21.82
N LYS A 2 -11.83 -35.81 -21.40
CA LYS A 2 -10.67 -35.20 -20.67
C LYS A 2 -10.03 -34.01 -21.38
N LYS A 3 -9.83 -34.04 -22.70
CA LYS A 3 -9.24 -32.97 -23.50
C LYS A 3 -10.13 -31.69 -23.53
N ILE A 4 -11.45 -31.85 -23.58
CA ILE A 4 -12.39 -30.73 -23.62
C ILE A 4 -12.42 -30.05 -22.24
N VAL A 5 -12.45 -30.81 -21.17
CA VAL A 5 -12.40 -30.28 -19.79
C VAL A 5 -11.09 -29.53 -19.56
N PHE A 6 -9.97 -30.08 -20.02
CA PHE A 6 -8.66 -29.42 -19.92
C PHE A 6 -8.62 -28.10 -20.71
N LEU A 7 -9.11 -28.09 -21.94
CA LEU A 7 -9.19 -26.87 -22.75
C LEU A 7 -10.07 -25.80 -22.09
N PHE A 8 -11.22 -26.19 -21.55
CA PHE A 8 -12.10 -25.28 -20.81
C PHE A 8 -11.40 -24.67 -19.61
N PHE A 9 -10.64 -25.46 -18.85
CA PHE A 9 -9.84 -24.96 -17.72
C PHE A 9 -8.76 -23.96 -18.15
N LEU A 10 -8.07 -24.22 -19.27
CA LEU A 10 -7.08 -23.28 -19.83
C LEU A 10 -7.70 -21.96 -20.25
N VAL A 11 -8.90 -22.00 -20.86
CA VAL A 11 -9.62 -20.77 -21.26
C VAL A 11 -10.03 -19.97 -20.03
N LEU A 12 -10.55 -20.61 -18.99
CA LEU A 12 -10.92 -19.94 -17.74
C LEU A 12 -9.69 -19.34 -17.03
N LEU A 13 -8.60 -20.09 -16.97
CA LEU A 13 -7.35 -19.61 -16.37
C LEU A 13 -6.78 -18.43 -17.16
N GLY A 14 -6.76 -18.52 -18.50
CA GLY A 14 -6.31 -17.44 -19.36
C GLY A 14 -7.18 -16.18 -19.22
N GLY A 15 -8.49 -16.34 -19.16
CA GLY A 15 -9.44 -15.25 -18.91
C GLY A 15 -9.21 -14.59 -17.54
N TYR A 16 -8.97 -15.40 -16.50
CA TYR A 16 -8.67 -14.89 -15.16
C TYR A 16 -7.35 -14.13 -15.11
N VAL A 17 -6.27 -14.67 -15.70
CA VAL A 17 -4.97 -13.97 -15.81
C VAL A 17 -5.13 -12.65 -16.57
N LEU A 18 -5.94 -12.64 -17.65
CA LEU A 18 -6.23 -11.41 -18.38
C LEU A 18 -6.93 -10.37 -17.51
N LEU A 19 -7.90 -10.77 -16.70
CA LEU A 19 -8.58 -9.85 -15.76
C LEU A 19 -7.64 -9.31 -14.69
N LEU A 20 -6.69 -10.11 -14.20
CA LEU A 20 -5.68 -9.64 -13.25
C LEU A 20 -4.68 -8.66 -13.89
N ALA A 21 -4.35 -8.87 -15.16
CA ALA A 21 -3.43 -8.00 -15.90
C ALA A 21 -4.11 -6.72 -16.41
N LYS A 22 -5.43 -6.80 -16.69
CA LYS A 22 -6.27 -5.76 -17.28
C LYS A 22 -7.55 -5.55 -16.45
N PRO A 23 -7.42 -5.06 -15.19
CA PRO A 23 -8.57 -4.89 -14.31
C PRO A 23 -9.62 -3.93 -14.85
N GLU A 24 -9.24 -3.02 -15.76
CA GLU A 24 -10.14 -2.12 -16.47
C GLU A 24 -11.22 -2.83 -17.29
N LEU A 25 -11.04 -4.09 -17.66
CA LEU A 25 -12.07 -4.90 -18.32
C LEU A 25 -13.24 -5.25 -17.40
N TYR A 26 -13.02 -5.21 -16.09
CA TYR A 26 -14.03 -5.50 -15.09
C TYR A 26 -14.50 -4.24 -14.36
N PHE A 27 -13.57 -3.32 -14.05
CA PHE A 27 -13.80 -2.03 -13.41
C PHE A 27 -13.88 -0.96 -14.49
N ASP A 28 -15.02 -0.92 -15.19
CA ASP A 28 -15.23 -0.16 -16.43
C ASP A 28 -15.49 1.34 -16.20
N LYS A 29 -15.96 1.72 -15.01
CA LYS A 29 -16.15 3.13 -14.65
C LYS A 29 -14.86 3.73 -14.14
N SER A 30 -14.48 4.89 -14.67
CA SER A 30 -13.28 5.59 -14.22
C SER A 30 -13.47 7.11 -14.21
N VAL A 31 -12.75 7.77 -13.32
CA VAL A 31 -12.65 9.23 -13.22
C VAL A 31 -11.25 9.63 -12.78
N ASP A 32 -10.75 10.71 -13.37
CA ASP A 32 -9.43 11.25 -13.06
C ASP A 32 -9.53 12.41 -12.06
N TYR A 33 -8.70 12.35 -11.01
CA TYR A 33 -8.52 13.42 -10.03
C TYR A 33 -7.02 13.69 -9.82
N GLY A 34 -6.52 14.77 -10.40
CA GLY A 34 -5.10 15.12 -10.29
C GLY A 34 -4.18 13.98 -10.76
N ILE A 35 -3.39 13.45 -9.83
CA ILE A 35 -2.48 12.34 -10.08
C ILE A 35 -3.14 10.96 -9.93
N PHE A 36 -4.41 10.89 -9.56
CA PHE A 36 -5.13 9.65 -9.34
C PHE A 36 -6.15 9.36 -10.44
N THR A 37 -6.29 8.08 -10.78
CA THR A 37 -7.40 7.55 -11.56
C THR A 37 -8.18 6.60 -10.66
N LEU A 38 -9.42 6.95 -10.30
CA LEU A 38 -10.32 6.05 -9.58
C LEU A 38 -11.03 5.14 -10.57
N ARG A 39 -11.12 3.85 -10.25
CA ARG A 39 -11.93 2.89 -11.01
C ARG A 39 -12.86 2.13 -10.09
N ALA A 40 -14.04 1.80 -10.60
CA ALA A 40 -15.01 0.96 -9.92
C ALA A 40 -15.87 0.19 -10.94
N ARG A 41 -16.49 -0.88 -10.51
CA ARG A 41 -17.58 -1.53 -11.25
C ARG A 41 -18.93 -0.86 -10.92
N GLY A 42 -19.09 -0.43 -9.67
CA GLY A 42 -20.29 0.22 -9.16
C GLY A 42 -20.27 1.75 -9.33
N GLU A 43 -20.85 2.45 -8.38
CA GLU A 43 -20.80 3.92 -8.35
C GLU A 43 -19.44 4.40 -7.87
N LEU A 44 -18.97 5.48 -8.48
CA LEU A 44 -17.77 6.20 -8.03
C LEU A 44 -18.15 7.13 -6.87
N PRO A 45 -17.23 7.42 -5.92
CA PRO A 45 -17.51 8.33 -4.81
C PRO A 45 -17.86 9.72 -5.32
N ALA A 46 -18.86 10.33 -4.69
CA ALA A 46 -19.37 11.65 -5.10
C ALA A 46 -18.39 12.80 -4.79
N SER A 47 -17.55 12.66 -3.76
CA SER A 47 -16.65 13.72 -3.29
C SER A 47 -15.29 13.15 -2.85
N PRO A 48 -14.47 12.66 -3.79
CA PRO A 48 -13.17 12.07 -3.46
C PRO A 48 -12.05 13.13 -3.28
N GLU A 49 -12.30 14.40 -3.64
CA GLU A 49 -11.28 15.45 -3.77
C GLU A 49 -10.53 15.69 -2.47
N GLY A 50 -11.22 15.74 -1.34
CA GLY A 50 -10.60 16.01 -0.03
C GLY A 50 -9.55 14.95 0.33
N VAL A 51 -9.90 13.68 0.17
CA VAL A 51 -9.01 12.53 0.41
C VAL A 51 -7.83 12.54 -0.56
N LEU A 52 -8.11 12.70 -1.86
CA LEU A 52 -7.10 12.59 -2.90
C LEU A 52 -6.14 13.78 -2.92
N ASN A 53 -6.62 15.00 -2.65
CA ASN A 53 -5.75 16.18 -2.51
C ASN A 53 -4.82 16.01 -1.31
N SER A 54 -5.35 15.63 -0.14
CA SER A 54 -4.52 15.37 1.05
C SER A 54 -3.47 14.30 0.82
N ALA A 55 -3.81 13.22 0.12
CA ALA A 55 -2.85 12.19 -0.26
C ALA A 55 -1.82 12.72 -1.29
N GLY A 56 -2.26 13.48 -2.29
CA GLY A 56 -1.41 14.06 -3.33
C GLY A 56 -0.36 15.00 -2.77
N ASP A 57 -0.75 15.84 -1.80
CA ASP A 57 0.18 16.77 -1.12
C ASP A 57 1.30 16.03 -0.39
N ARG A 58 0.96 14.94 0.32
CA ARG A 58 1.96 14.11 1.01
C ARG A 58 2.86 13.37 0.02
N ILE A 59 2.30 12.82 -1.06
CA ILE A 59 3.05 12.11 -2.09
C ILE A 59 4.04 13.03 -2.79
N SER A 60 3.65 14.27 -3.08
CA SER A 60 4.52 15.25 -3.75
C SER A 60 5.75 15.64 -2.93
N GLY A 61 5.68 15.50 -1.60
CA GLY A 61 6.82 15.67 -0.70
C GLY A 61 7.79 14.48 -0.60
N SER A 62 7.49 13.38 -1.26
CA SER A 62 8.32 12.17 -1.24
C SER A 62 9.56 12.30 -2.14
N ASP A 63 10.71 11.87 -1.66
CA ASP A 63 11.98 11.84 -2.38
C ASP A 63 12.02 10.85 -3.55
N ILE A 64 11.11 9.85 -3.55
CA ILE A 64 10.96 8.88 -4.65
C ILE A 64 9.83 9.24 -5.62
N TYR A 65 9.09 10.34 -5.36
CA TYR A 65 8.06 10.79 -6.29
C TYR A 65 8.69 11.35 -7.58
N THR A 66 8.12 11.00 -8.70
CA THR A 66 8.50 11.54 -10.00
C THR A 66 7.32 12.33 -10.57
N PRO A 67 7.48 13.64 -10.88
CA PRO A 67 6.40 14.45 -11.48
C PRO A 67 5.81 13.76 -12.72
N GLY A 68 4.48 13.80 -12.82
CA GLY A 68 3.75 13.14 -13.91
C GLY A 68 3.39 11.68 -13.65
N GLN A 69 3.84 11.09 -12.54
CA GLN A 69 3.34 9.76 -12.13
C GLN A 69 1.84 9.81 -11.85
N ARG A 70 1.12 8.78 -12.30
CA ARG A 70 -0.30 8.58 -12.02
C ARG A 70 -0.48 7.29 -11.21
N PHE A 71 -1.48 7.29 -10.33
CA PHE A 71 -1.81 6.19 -9.44
C PHE A 71 -3.23 5.71 -9.75
N GLU A 72 -3.36 4.44 -10.07
CA GLU A 72 -4.65 3.82 -10.33
C GLU A 72 -5.18 3.19 -9.05
N LEU A 73 -6.34 3.66 -8.58
CA LEU A 73 -7.03 3.20 -7.39
C LEU A 73 -8.31 2.47 -7.79
N ILE A 74 -8.38 1.20 -7.50
CA ILE A 74 -9.53 0.34 -7.82
C ILE A 74 -10.34 0.13 -6.55
N LEU A 75 -11.59 0.58 -6.60
CA LEU A 75 -12.54 0.45 -5.50
C LEU A 75 -13.27 -0.87 -5.62
N THR A 76 -13.05 -1.76 -4.66
CA THR A 76 -13.76 -3.04 -4.61
C THR A 76 -15.05 -2.90 -3.79
N SER A 77 -16.13 -3.47 -4.31
CA SER A 77 -17.46 -3.38 -3.70
C SER A 77 -17.69 -4.37 -2.56
N GLY A 78 -16.86 -5.40 -2.46
CA GLY A 78 -17.01 -6.43 -1.45
C GLY A 78 -15.77 -7.30 -1.23
N PRO A 79 -15.76 -8.05 -0.11
CA PRO A 79 -14.60 -8.87 0.26
C PRO A 79 -14.24 -9.96 -0.76
N TRP A 80 -15.24 -10.52 -1.47
CA TRP A 80 -15.00 -11.54 -2.48
C TRP A 80 -14.29 -10.95 -3.72
N GLU A 81 -14.71 -9.76 -4.16
CA GLU A 81 -14.12 -9.05 -5.28
C GLU A 81 -12.67 -8.66 -4.97
N TYR A 82 -12.44 -8.12 -3.76
CA TYR A 82 -11.10 -7.82 -3.28
C TYR A 82 -10.18 -9.05 -3.30
N ARG A 83 -10.65 -10.22 -2.80
CA ARG A 83 -9.88 -11.47 -2.82
C ARG A 83 -9.67 -12.01 -4.23
N LEU A 84 -10.67 -11.88 -5.10
CA LEU A 84 -10.58 -12.35 -6.49
C LEU A 84 -9.47 -11.65 -7.26
N PHE A 85 -9.40 -10.32 -7.14
CA PHE A 85 -8.41 -9.52 -7.87
C PHE A 85 -7.05 -9.40 -7.17
N THR A 86 -6.96 -9.82 -5.93
CA THR A 86 -5.73 -9.74 -5.16
C THR A 86 -5.32 -11.08 -4.50
N PRO A 87 -5.36 -12.20 -5.24
CA PRO A 87 -4.97 -13.48 -4.69
C PRO A 87 -3.48 -13.42 -4.29
N PHE A 88 -3.18 -13.98 -3.13
CA PHE A 88 -1.81 -14.07 -2.60
C PHE A 88 -1.09 -12.73 -2.33
N LEU A 89 -1.73 -11.58 -2.57
CA LEU A 89 -1.15 -10.28 -2.25
C LEU A 89 -1.31 -9.98 -0.76
N LYS A 90 -0.32 -9.29 -0.18
CA LYS A 90 -0.32 -8.87 1.22
C LYS A 90 -1.02 -7.51 1.36
N GLY A 91 -1.55 -7.23 2.54
CA GLY A 91 -2.14 -5.94 2.92
C GLY A 91 -3.55 -6.07 3.48
N GLY A 92 -3.92 -5.15 4.37
CA GLY A 92 -5.22 -5.06 5.03
C GLY A 92 -6.17 -4.05 4.38
N PHE A 93 -5.74 -2.79 4.28
CA PHE A 93 -6.54 -1.69 3.70
C PHE A 93 -6.45 -1.62 2.18
N PHE A 94 -5.33 -2.04 1.62
CA PHE A 94 -5.07 -2.05 0.18
C PHE A 94 -4.13 -3.18 -0.21
N ARG A 95 -4.07 -3.44 -1.50
CA ARG A 95 -3.07 -4.33 -2.10
C ARG A 95 -2.60 -3.75 -3.43
N VAL A 96 -1.30 -3.85 -3.67
CA VAL A 96 -0.69 -3.38 -4.92
C VAL A 96 -0.41 -4.57 -5.82
N ASN A 97 -0.90 -4.50 -7.04
CA ASN A 97 -0.57 -5.50 -8.06
C ASN A 97 0.84 -5.22 -8.62
N PRO A 98 1.80 -6.14 -8.45
CA PRO A 98 3.18 -5.88 -8.85
C PRO A 98 3.39 -5.83 -10.37
N TYR A 99 2.43 -6.29 -11.16
CA TYR A 99 2.55 -6.34 -12.63
C TYR A 99 2.12 -5.05 -13.32
N ASN A 100 1.06 -4.41 -12.83
CA ASN A 100 0.51 -3.20 -13.43
C ASN A 100 0.49 -1.99 -12.47
N ALA A 101 0.96 -2.17 -11.24
CA ALA A 101 1.00 -1.15 -10.19
C ALA A 101 -0.40 -0.58 -9.82
N ALA A 102 -1.49 -1.29 -10.16
CA ALA A 102 -2.81 -0.93 -9.71
C ALA A 102 -2.99 -1.19 -8.22
N VAL A 103 -3.64 -0.27 -7.53
CA VAL A 103 -3.96 -0.36 -6.11
C VAL A 103 -5.40 -0.81 -5.95
N PHE A 104 -5.63 -1.94 -5.32
CA PHE A 104 -6.96 -2.38 -4.93
C PHE A 104 -7.22 -1.95 -3.49
N LEU A 105 -8.19 -1.06 -3.30
CA LEU A 105 -8.65 -0.66 -1.97
C LEU A 105 -9.61 -1.71 -1.41
N ALA A 106 -9.44 -2.04 -0.14
CA ALA A 106 -10.35 -2.95 0.56
C ALA A 106 -11.76 -2.32 0.64
N PRO A 107 -12.82 -3.13 0.66
CA PRO A 107 -14.16 -2.63 0.89
C PRO A 107 -14.24 -1.94 2.26
N GLY A 108 -14.97 -0.83 2.33
CA GLY A 108 -15.04 0.00 3.53
C GLY A 108 -14.26 1.33 3.42
N ALA A 109 -13.81 1.69 2.22
CA ALA A 109 -13.28 3.02 1.92
C ALA A 109 -14.41 4.05 1.87
N ASP A 110 -14.44 4.97 2.83
CA ASP A 110 -15.39 6.09 2.92
C ASP A 110 -14.66 7.40 2.57
N PHE A 111 -14.88 7.88 1.37
CA PHE A 111 -14.28 9.14 0.88
C PHE A 111 -14.88 10.36 1.54
N ALA A 112 -16.16 10.35 1.89
CA ALA A 112 -16.83 11.47 2.52
C ALA A 112 -16.37 11.68 3.96
N GLY A 113 -16.14 10.58 4.68
CA GLY A 113 -15.68 10.61 6.07
C GLY A 113 -14.17 10.52 6.25
N ASP A 114 -13.38 10.45 5.16
CA ASP A 114 -11.92 10.15 5.18
C ASP A 114 -11.58 8.94 6.05
N LYS A 115 -12.32 7.82 5.87
CA LYS A 115 -12.18 6.62 6.68
C LYS A 115 -11.97 5.37 5.84
N ALA A 116 -11.08 4.51 6.32
CA ALA A 116 -10.89 3.16 5.81
C ALA A 116 -10.96 2.18 7.00
N VAL A 117 -11.69 1.07 6.81
CA VAL A 117 -11.88 0.05 7.85
C VAL A 117 -11.45 -1.30 7.32
N THR A 118 -10.62 -2.03 8.07
CA THR A 118 -10.27 -3.41 7.73
C THR A 118 -11.39 -4.38 8.12
N ALA A 119 -11.32 -5.60 7.63
CA ALA A 119 -12.23 -6.67 8.03
C ALA A 119 -12.21 -6.97 9.55
N SER A 120 -11.11 -6.63 10.23
CA SER A 120 -10.98 -6.75 11.70
C SER A 120 -11.51 -5.54 12.47
N GLY A 121 -12.03 -4.52 11.77
CA GLY A 121 -12.55 -3.29 12.40
C GLY A 121 -11.50 -2.23 12.72
N TYR A 122 -10.24 -2.44 12.32
CA TYR A 122 -9.20 -1.42 12.49
C TYR A 122 -9.44 -0.25 11.53
N LEU A 123 -9.40 0.97 12.08
CA LEU A 123 -9.73 2.21 11.39
C LEU A 123 -8.46 3.05 11.11
N ARG A 124 -8.38 3.61 9.91
CA ARG A 124 -7.37 4.63 9.52
C ARG A 124 -8.01 5.73 8.67
N SER A 125 -7.33 6.88 8.54
CA SER A 125 -7.74 7.86 7.53
C SER A 125 -7.55 7.28 6.13
N LEU A 126 -8.54 7.45 5.26
CA LEU A 126 -8.46 6.96 3.87
C LEU A 126 -7.37 7.70 3.08
N SER A 127 -7.19 9.00 3.34
CA SER A 127 -6.09 9.78 2.78
C SER A 127 -4.71 9.21 3.16
N GLY A 128 -4.54 8.78 4.42
CA GLY A 128 -3.34 8.05 4.86
C GLY A 128 -3.17 6.71 4.16
N VAL A 129 -4.25 5.93 4.02
CA VAL A 129 -4.24 4.64 3.30
C VAL A 129 -3.87 4.82 1.82
N VAL A 130 -4.42 5.83 1.14
CA VAL A 130 -4.09 6.14 -0.25
C VAL A 130 -2.63 6.58 -0.38
N THR A 131 -2.14 7.39 0.57
CA THR A 131 -0.72 7.80 0.61
C THR A 131 0.20 6.58 0.78
N ALA A 132 -0.13 5.69 1.73
CA ALA A 132 0.62 4.46 1.95
C ALA A 132 0.65 3.55 0.72
N ALA A 133 -0.50 3.41 0.05
CA ALA A 133 -0.59 2.64 -1.20
C ALA A 133 0.26 3.24 -2.31
N ALA A 134 0.25 4.57 -2.46
CA ALA A 134 1.09 5.27 -3.42
C ALA A 134 2.58 5.12 -3.10
N ALA A 135 2.98 5.12 -1.83
CA ALA A 135 4.36 4.84 -1.42
C ALA A 135 4.83 3.45 -1.90
N TRP A 136 3.97 2.43 -1.79
CA TRP A 136 4.25 1.10 -2.30
C TRP A 136 4.38 1.08 -3.83
N VAL A 137 3.50 1.77 -4.54
CA VAL A 137 3.57 1.90 -6.01
C VAL A 137 4.84 2.63 -6.45
N MET A 138 5.20 3.72 -5.76
CA MET A 138 6.44 4.45 -6.05
C MET A 138 7.67 3.57 -5.84
N THR A 139 7.74 2.84 -4.74
CA THR A 139 8.81 1.87 -4.48
C THR A 139 8.86 0.78 -5.56
N LEU A 140 7.72 0.18 -5.92
CA LEU A 140 7.64 -0.81 -7.00
C LEU A 140 8.20 -0.28 -8.33
N ARG A 141 7.95 0.98 -8.65
CA ARG A 141 8.43 1.61 -9.89
C ARG A 141 9.91 1.99 -9.85
N LYS A 142 10.50 2.12 -8.67
CA LYS A 142 11.93 2.44 -8.49
C LYS A 142 12.81 1.20 -8.51
N VAL A 143 12.30 0.06 -8.06
CA VAL A 143 13.05 -1.20 -8.02
C VAL A 143 12.53 -2.17 -9.08
N MET A 144 13.34 -3.17 -9.43
CA MET A 144 12.86 -4.24 -10.31
C MET A 144 11.76 -5.07 -9.62
N PRO A 145 10.79 -5.63 -10.36
CA PRO A 145 9.71 -6.42 -9.77
C PRO A 145 10.19 -7.57 -8.88
N LEU A 146 11.28 -8.23 -9.23
CA LEU A 146 11.86 -9.29 -8.41
C LEU A 146 12.40 -8.74 -7.09
N THR A 147 13.10 -7.62 -7.11
CA THR A 147 13.60 -6.93 -5.90
C THR A 147 12.44 -6.53 -4.99
N TYR A 148 11.36 -5.99 -5.57
CA TYR A 148 10.15 -5.64 -4.81
C TYR A 148 9.52 -6.85 -4.11
N LEU A 149 9.46 -8.01 -4.78
CA LEU A 149 8.89 -9.22 -4.21
C LEU A 149 9.78 -9.84 -3.11
N THR A 150 11.08 -9.58 -3.14
CA THR A 150 12.07 -10.09 -2.16
C THR A 150 12.45 -9.06 -1.10
N MET A 151 12.06 -7.81 -1.27
CA MET A 151 12.28 -6.73 -0.31
C MET A 151 11.59 -7.03 1.04
N GLY A 152 12.20 -6.59 2.11
CA GLY A 152 11.61 -6.73 3.44
C GLY A 152 10.33 -5.91 3.59
N ASP A 153 9.25 -6.58 4.02
CA ASP A 153 7.95 -5.91 4.23
C ASP A 153 8.07 -4.70 5.17
N TRP A 154 9.03 -4.71 6.09
CA TRP A 154 9.24 -3.65 7.07
C TRP A 154 9.67 -2.31 6.44
N GLU A 155 10.49 -2.34 5.37
CA GLU A 155 10.91 -1.13 4.66
C GLU A 155 9.71 -0.48 3.95
N LEU A 156 8.90 -1.31 3.28
CA LEU A 156 7.70 -0.84 2.59
C LEU A 156 6.68 -0.26 3.57
N ARG A 157 6.40 -0.98 4.68
CA ARG A 157 5.47 -0.50 5.72
C ARG A 157 6.02 0.74 6.42
N GLY A 158 7.31 0.72 6.75
CA GLY A 158 7.96 1.84 7.40
C GLY A 158 7.89 3.12 6.59
N TYR A 159 8.19 3.04 5.29
CA TYR A 159 8.10 4.21 4.42
C TYR A 159 6.66 4.68 4.20
N ALA A 160 5.75 3.75 4.02
CA ALA A 160 4.33 4.06 3.91
C ALA A 160 3.80 4.77 5.16
N GLU A 161 4.21 4.32 6.35
CA GLU A 161 3.83 4.93 7.63
C GLU A 161 4.40 6.35 7.79
N LEU A 162 5.68 6.56 7.46
CA LEU A 162 6.31 7.88 7.48
C LEU A 162 5.61 8.86 6.54
N LEU A 163 5.35 8.45 5.32
CA LEU A 163 4.73 9.32 4.31
C LEU A 163 3.25 9.60 4.63
N SER A 164 2.52 8.63 5.16
CA SER A 164 1.11 8.78 5.53
C SER A 164 0.88 9.65 6.76
N GLY A 165 1.92 9.95 7.53
CA GLY A 165 1.85 10.77 8.74
C GLY A 165 1.40 9.99 9.98
N GLY A 166 1.42 8.65 9.91
CA GLY A 166 1.08 7.78 11.03
C GLY A 166 -0.39 7.84 11.46
N THR A 167 -0.75 7.06 12.47
CA THR A 167 -2.09 7.04 13.05
C THR A 167 -2.26 7.98 14.24
N GLY A 168 -1.15 8.41 14.84
CA GLY A 168 -1.16 9.17 16.10
C GLY A 168 -1.63 8.38 17.35
N GLU A 169 -1.97 7.09 17.17
CA GLU A 169 -2.51 6.24 18.25
C GLU A 169 -1.43 5.63 19.14
N PHE A 170 -0.19 5.56 18.64
CA PHE A 170 0.93 4.89 19.32
C PHE A 170 2.04 5.88 19.69
N ASN A 171 2.79 5.51 20.70
CA ASN A 171 4.01 6.19 21.09
C ASN A 171 5.21 5.23 21.06
N PRO A 172 6.47 5.71 21.16
CA PRO A 172 7.63 4.84 21.11
C PRO A 172 7.68 3.76 22.19
N ALA A 173 7.10 4.01 23.37
CA ALA A 173 7.04 3.01 24.44
C ALA A 173 6.10 1.84 24.06
N ASP A 174 5.02 2.11 23.33
CA ASP A 174 4.16 1.06 22.79
C ASP A 174 4.92 0.15 21.83
N ALA A 175 5.74 0.74 20.94
CA ALA A 175 6.57 -0.01 20.02
C ALA A 175 7.64 -0.86 20.70
N CYS A 176 8.16 -0.40 21.86
CA CYS A 176 9.10 -1.16 22.70
C CYS A 176 8.43 -2.32 23.42
N ALA A 177 7.24 -2.10 23.96
CA ALA A 177 6.48 -3.12 24.66
C ALA A 177 6.07 -4.27 23.74
N GLY A 178 5.89 -3.98 22.45
CA GLY A 178 5.38 -4.94 21.47
C GLY A 178 3.91 -5.26 21.71
N GLY A 179 3.43 -6.31 21.06
CA GLY A 179 2.04 -6.76 21.18
C GLY A 179 1.39 -6.89 19.81
N ASP A 180 0.19 -7.48 19.79
CA ASP A 180 -0.58 -7.77 18.56
C ASP A 180 -1.74 -6.75 18.40
N ARG A 181 -1.41 -5.44 18.51
CA ARG A 181 -2.38 -4.38 18.25
C ARG A 181 -2.34 -4.00 16.77
N PRO A 182 -3.50 -3.93 16.10
CA PRO A 182 -3.55 -3.53 14.69
C PRO A 182 -2.86 -2.18 14.47
N GLY A 183 -1.97 -2.10 13.48
CA GLY A 183 -1.19 -0.90 13.15
C GLY A 183 0.07 -0.66 13.97
N LEU A 184 0.27 -1.36 15.10
CA LEU A 184 1.47 -1.20 15.92
C LEU A 184 2.74 -1.63 15.17
N GLU A 185 2.66 -2.68 14.36
CA GLU A 185 3.80 -3.13 13.54
C GLU A 185 4.18 -2.08 12.49
N ASP A 186 3.19 -1.49 11.79
CA ASP A 186 3.42 -0.43 10.81
C ASP A 186 4.08 0.79 11.47
N TYR A 187 3.56 1.22 12.63
CA TYR A 187 4.12 2.31 13.41
C TYR A 187 5.56 2.02 13.84
N ARG A 188 5.83 0.80 14.33
CA ARG A 188 7.18 0.38 14.71
C ARG A 188 8.14 0.40 13.52
N ASP A 189 7.72 -0.17 12.39
CA ASP A 189 8.52 -0.17 11.16
C ASP A 189 8.80 1.27 10.69
N GLY A 190 7.83 2.20 10.84
CA GLY A 190 8.02 3.63 10.60
C GLY A 190 9.13 4.23 11.47
N LEU A 191 9.10 3.96 12.78
CA LEU A 191 10.15 4.44 13.71
C LEU A 191 11.52 3.85 13.40
N LEU A 192 11.59 2.55 13.05
CA LEU A 192 12.83 1.89 12.66
C LEU A 192 13.45 2.59 11.45
N LEU A 193 12.62 2.84 10.42
CA LEU A 193 13.06 3.46 9.18
C LEU A 193 13.45 4.93 9.40
N ASP A 194 12.63 5.71 10.08
CA ASP A 194 12.91 7.12 10.40
C ASP A 194 14.27 7.27 11.12
N ARG A 195 14.51 6.39 12.09
CA ARG A 195 15.76 6.41 12.84
C ARG A 195 16.97 6.06 11.97
N LEU A 196 16.84 5.05 11.14
CA LEU A 196 17.89 4.63 10.22
C LEU A 196 18.26 5.76 9.25
N LEU A 197 17.25 6.37 8.62
CA LEU A 197 17.44 7.49 7.67
C LEU A 197 18.13 8.67 8.34
N LYS A 198 17.71 9.06 9.55
CA LYS A 198 18.29 10.18 10.30
C LYS A 198 19.73 9.92 10.76
N GLU A 199 20.03 8.73 11.27
CA GLU A 199 21.38 8.39 11.76
C GLU A 199 22.40 8.28 10.62
N GLU A 200 21.99 7.79 9.47
CA GLU A 200 22.86 7.65 8.29
C GLU A 200 22.83 8.87 7.38
N ASN A 201 22.00 9.88 7.71
CA ASN A 201 21.76 11.06 6.87
C ASN A 201 21.40 10.69 5.43
N LEU A 202 20.49 9.73 5.29
CA LEU A 202 20.01 9.21 4.01
C LEU A 202 18.58 9.65 3.73
N VAL A 203 18.23 9.66 2.45
CA VAL A 203 16.85 9.67 1.99
C VAL A 203 16.41 8.26 1.61
N TYR A 204 15.10 8.01 1.52
CA TYR A 204 14.60 6.66 1.24
C TYR A 204 15.07 6.11 -0.10
N ASN A 205 15.20 6.98 -1.11
CA ASN A 205 15.74 6.58 -2.41
C ASN A 205 17.15 5.96 -2.33
N ASP A 206 18.00 6.51 -1.47
CA ASP A 206 19.35 5.96 -1.27
C ASP A 206 19.33 4.62 -0.55
N LEU A 207 18.40 4.47 0.41
CA LEU A 207 18.19 3.22 1.14
C LEU A 207 17.76 2.09 0.20
N LEU A 208 16.84 2.38 -0.74
CA LEU A 208 16.38 1.41 -1.75
C LEU A 208 17.53 0.83 -2.59
N LEU A 209 18.56 1.63 -2.85
CA LEU A 209 19.74 1.19 -3.63
C LEU A 209 20.72 0.37 -2.80
N ARG A 210 20.81 0.64 -1.50
CA ARG A 210 21.78 -0.02 -0.61
C ARG A 210 21.23 -1.27 0.06
N GLY A 211 19.92 -1.29 0.28
CA GLY A 211 19.27 -2.23 1.17
C GLY A 211 19.52 -1.90 2.64
N ALA A 212 18.69 -2.41 3.53
CA ALA A 212 18.82 -2.24 4.97
C ALA A 212 18.58 -3.56 5.70
N SER A 213 19.35 -3.79 6.77
CA SER A 213 19.12 -4.92 7.67
C SER A 213 18.08 -4.52 8.72
N LYS A 214 17.00 -5.29 8.80
CA LYS A 214 15.99 -5.11 9.85
C LYS A 214 16.61 -5.25 11.25
N GLU A 215 17.49 -6.21 11.43
CA GLU A 215 18.15 -6.48 12.70
C GLU A 215 19.03 -5.30 13.15
N ASP A 216 19.69 -4.63 12.21
CA ASP A 216 20.49 -3.44 12.52
C ASP A 216 19.60 -2.27 12.91
N ALA A 217 18.54 -2.01 12.16
CA ALA A 217 17.55 -1.00 12.48
C ALA A 217 16.91 -1.25 13.86
N GLU A 218 16.56 -2.50 14.18
CA GLU A 218 16.02 -2.88 15.50
C GLU A 218 16.99 -2.65 16.64
N ARG A 219 18.28 -2.99 16.48
CA ARG A 219 19.30 -2.71 17.49
C ARG A 219 19.40 -1.20 17.78
N ARG A 220 19.41 -0.38 16.75
CA ARG A 220 19.45 1.09 16.86
C ARG A 220 18.20 1.62 17.56
N PHE A 221 17.03 1.14 17.16
CA PHE A 221 15.76 1.51 17.77
C PHE A 221 15.73 1.20 19.27
N ARG A 222 16.04 -0.04 19.66
CA ARG A 222 16.05 -0.46 21.06
C ARG A 222 16.98 0.41 21.91
N ARG A 223 18.16 0.71 21.41
CA ARG A 223 19.14 1.56 22.11
C ARG A 223 18.61 2.98 22.35
N ASN A 224 17.82 3.51 21.43
CA ASN A 224 17.39 4.92 21.47
C ASN A 224 16.03 5.12 22.14
N TYR A 225 15.13 4.17 22.07
CA TYR A 225 13.76 4.32 22.54
C TYR A 225 13.37 3.38 23.67
N CYS A 226 14.03 2.23 23.83
CA CYS A 226 13.55 1.21 24.76
C CYS A 226 14.40 1.12 26.06
N GLY A 227 15.33 2.04 26.28
CA GLY A 227 16.16 2.06 27.49
C GLY A 227 16.90 0.72 27.65
N GLY A 228 17.89 0.51 26.78
CA GLY A 228 18.73 -0.69 26.84
C GLY A 228 19.64 -0.73 28.08
#